data_9f9affb7d51eef44a839ccef8aa0ec09
#
_entry.id   9f9affb7d51eef44a839ccef8aa0ec09
#
_cell.length_a   1.000
_cell.length_b   1.000
_cell.length_c   1.000
_cell.angle_alpha   90.00
_cell.angle_beta   90.00
_cell.angle_gamma   90.00
#
_symmetry.space_group_name_H-M   'P 1'
#
loop_
_entity.id
_entity.type
_entity.pdbx_description
1 polymer ?
#
loop_
_entity_poly.entity_id
_entity_poly.type
_entity_poly.pdbx_seq_one_letter_code
_entity_poly.pdbx_strand_id
1 'polypeptide(L)'
;MREAIAWQKRTIPRHGANDFCYFLRMARLPRVVVVDVAHHVTQRGNARQVIVADDSDRITYLELLRQSSELYDLSLLGYCLMSNHVHLIVVPHTAGAMSQTLKHTHGRYASYWNARQPSAGHVWQGRFYSCPLDDSHLWAGLRYVELNPVRAGMVSAAQEWPWSSAAAHCSPEVSDTMLAMEGWEKRWTVAGWREYLAAGESPSEVSALRRCTHTGRPLGTSEFVAALEQTTLRYLAPRKGGRPKKPAANSRQDRLPFVA
;
A
#
# COMPACT_ATOMS: atom_id res chain seq x y z
N MET A 1 -0.26 -3.34 -60.87
CA MET A 1 -1.49 -3.84 -60.22
C MET A 1 -1.25 -3.83 -58.72
N ARG A 2 -1.89 -2.91 -58.01
CA ARG A 2 -1.84 -2.81 -56.54
C ARG A 2 -3.23 -3.17 -56.05
N GLU A 3 -3.38 -4.31 -55.41
CA GLU A 3 -4.64 -4.72 -54.77
C GLU A 3 -4.81 -3.96 -53.46
N ALA A 4 -5.93 -3.26 -53.32
CA ALA A 4 -6.36 -2.56 -52.13
C ALA A 4 -7.08 -3.53 -51.19
N ILE A 5 -6.52 -3.77 -50.02
CA ILE A 5 -7.14 -4.58 -48.97
C ILE A 5 -8.21 -3.73 -48.27
N ALA A 6 -9.46 -4.10 -48.50
CA ALA A 6 -10.62 -3.47 -47.89
C ALA A 6 -10.75 -3.89 -46.39
N TRP A 7 -10.67 -2.93 -45.51
CA TRP A 7 -10.98 -3.12 -44.08
C TRP A 7 -12.48 -3.20 -43.86
N GLN A 8 -13.00 -4.40 -43.64
CA GLN A 8 -14.38 -4.58 -43.18
C GLN A 8 -14.52 -4.04 -41.72
N LYS A 9 -15.36 -3.03 -41.55
CA LYS A 9 -15.80 -2.51 -40.26
C LYS A 9 -16.55 -3.62 -39.52
N ARG A 10 -15.92 -4.25 -38.53
CA ARG A 10 -16.62 -5.11 -37.54
C ARG A 10 -17.50 -4.25 -36.67
N THR A 11 -18.79 -4.43 -36.75
CA THR A 11 -19.79 -3.82 -35.87
C THR A 11 -19.58 -4.39 -34.46
N ILE A 12 -19.22 -3.52 -33.50
CA ILE A 12 -19.13 -3.89 -32.08
C ILE A 12 -20.56 -4.02 -31.54
N PRO A 13 -20.95 -5.15 -30.93
CA PRO A 13 -22.27 -5.26 -30.30
C PRO A 13 -22.38 -4.25 -29.17
N ARG A 14 -23.47 -3.49 -29.12
CA ARG A 14 -23.82 -2.62 -27.99
C ARG A 14 -24.17 -3.51 -26.80
N HIS A 15 -23.21 -3.77 -25.91
CA HIS A 15 -23.51 -4.35 -24.61
C HIS A 15 -24.21 -3.29 -23.78
N GLY A 16 -25.34 -3.69 -23.14
CA GLY A 16 -26.19 -2.81 -22.36
C GLY A 16 -25.49 -2.23 -21.13
N ALA A 17 -26.00 -1.11 -20.60
CA ALA A 17 -25.50 -0.35 -19.47
C ALA A 17 -25.21 -1.17 -18.19
N ASN A 18 -25.69 -2.41 -18.10
CA ASN A 18 -25.47 -3.32 -16.98
C ASN A 18 -24.07 -3.96 -16.96
N ASP A 19 -23.41 -4.13 -18.13
CA ASP A 19 -22.09 -4.76 -18.19
C ASP A 19 -20.97 -3.79 -17.76
N PHE A 20 -21.15 -2.49 -17.96
CA PHE A 20 -20.23 -1.47 -17.49
C PHE A 20 -20.11 -1.41 -15.97
N CYS A 21 -21.21 -1.72 -15.27
CA CYS A 21 -21.24 -1.77 -13.80
C CYS A 21 -20.52 -3.01 -13.21
N TYR A 22 -20.43 -4.10 -13.97
CA TYR A 22 -19.74 -5.33 -13.57
C TYR A 22 -18.21 -5.18 -13.67
N PHE A 23 -17.72 -4.51 -14.71
CA PHE A 23 -16.30 -4.21 -14.87
C PHE A 23 -15.77 -3.24 -13.80
N LEU A 24 -16.56 -2.27 -13.36
CA LEU A 24 -16.22 -1.36 -12.27
C LEU A 24 -16.12 -2.05 -10.91
N ARG A 25 -16.72 -3.23 -10.72
CA ARG A 25 -16.65 -4.01 -9.46
C ARG A 25 -15.38 -4.83 -9.32
N MET A 26 -14.70 -5.17 -10.42
CA MET A 26 -13.47 -5.95 -10.43
C MET A 26 -12.22 -5.08 -10.51
N ALA A 27 -12.32 -3.81 -10.86
CA ALA A 27 -11.21 -2.88 -10.88
C ALA A 27 -10.78 -2.56 -9.45
N ARG A 28 -9.49 -2.78 -9.14
CA ARG A 28 -8.86 -2.36 -7.89
C ARG A 28 -9.09 -0.85 -7.73
N LEU A 29 -9.64 -0.44 -6.60
CA LEU A 29 -9.86 0.99 -6.33
C LEU A 29 -8.56 1.77 -6.57
N PRO A 30 -8.62 2.98 -7.18
CA PRO A 30 -7.48 3.88 -7.22
C PRO A 30 -6.99 4.12 -5.79
N ARG A 31 -5.67 4.22 -5.59
CA ARG A 31 -5.12 4.49 -4.26
C ARG A 31 -5.71 5.76 -3.68
N VAL A 32 -5.91 5.76 -2.39
CA VAL A 32 -6.18 6.96 -1.62
C VAL A 32 -4.81 7.49 -1.22
N VAL A 33 -4.44 8.66 -1.74
CA VAL A 33 -3.24 9.41 -1.36
C VAL A 33 -3.72 10.72 -0.80
N VAL A 34 -3.33 11.00 0.44
CA VAL A 34 -3.71 12.23 1.14
C VAL A 34 -2.40 12.95 1.51
N VAL A 35 -2.27 14.19 1.03
CA VAL A 35 -1.09 15.03 1.29
C VAL A 35 -1.01 15.32 2.78
N ASP A 36 0.20 15.31 3.33
CA ASP A 36 0.54 15.57 4.73
C ASP A 36 -0.13 14.61 5.74
N VAL A 37 -0.58 13.46 5.27
CA VAL A 37 -1.11 12.38 6.09
C VAL A 37 -0.18 11.17 6.02
N ALA A 38 0.07 10.52 7.15
CA ALA A 38 0.88 9.31 7.20
C ALA A 38 0.20 8.14 6.48
N HIS A 39 0.98 7.35 5.75
CA HIS A 39 0.51 6.16 5.06
C HIS A 39 1.39 4.95 5.42
N HIS A 40 0.75 3.84 5.76
CA HIS A 40 1.43 2.55 5.72
C HIS A 40 1.48 2.05 4.29
N VAL A 41 2.67 1.68 3.83
CA VAL A 41 2.93 1.15 2.49
C VAL A 41 3.59 -0.21 2.60
N THR A 42 3.19 -1.14 1.73
CA THR A 42 3.90 -2.43 1.59
C THR A 42 4.02 -2.83 0.13
N GLN A 43 5.15 -3.45 -0.20
CA GLN A 43 5.42 -4.03 -1.51
C GLN A 43 6.09 -5.39 -1.34
N ARG A 44 5.68 -6.36 -2.14
CA ARG A 44 6.15 -7.74 -2.03
C ARG A 44 6.71 -8.27 -3.35
N GLY A 45 7.66 -9.17 -3.25
CA GLY A 45 8.18 -9.93 -4.38
C GLY A 45 7.11 -10.76 -5.08
N ASN A 46 7.23 -10.89 -6.40
CA ASN A 46 6.34 -11.71 -7.22
C ASN A 46 6.35 -13.16 -6.72
N ALA A 47 5.18 -13.79 -6.66
CA ALA A 47 5.02 -15.14 -6.09
C ALA A 47 5.66 -15.33 -4.70
N ARG A 48 5.83 -14.23 -3.93
CA ARG A 48 6.54 -14.19 -2.63
C ARG A 48 8.03 -14.54 -2.72
N GLN A 49 8.61 -14.43 -3.90
CA GLN A 49 10.05 -14.67 -4.09
C GLN A 49 10.88 -13.75 -3.21
N VAL A 50 12.08 -14.18 -2.88
CA VAL A 50 13.13 -13.37 -2.26
C VAL A 50 13.47 -12.24 -3.22
N ILE A 51 13.52 -11.02 -2.69
CA ILE A 51 13.89 -9.80 -3.41
C ILE A 51 15.11 -9.12 -2.79
N VAL A 52 15.64 -9.68 -1.71
CA VAL A 52 16.83 -9.23 -1.00
C VAL A 52 17.57 -10.46 -0.55
N ALA A 53 18.69 -10.76 -1.17
CA ALA A 53 19.51 -11.93 -0.87
C ALA A 53 20.62 -11.64 0.16
N ASP A 54 21.20 -10.44 0.08
CA ASP A 54 22.34 -10.03 0.90
C ASP A 54 22.24 -8.54 1.34
N ASP A 55 23.23 -8.09 2.08
CA ASP A 55 23.27 -6.73 2.62
C ASP A 55 23.50 -5.67 1.54
N SER A 56 24.17 -6.00 0.44
CA SER A 56 24.34 -5.08 -0.68
C SER A 56 23.03 -4.77 -1.39
N ASP A 57 22.12 -5.74 -1.44
CA ASP A 57 20.76 -5.54 -1.93
C ASP A 57 19.99 -4.55 -1.04
N ARG A 58 20.11 -4.69 0.28
CA ARG A 58 19.45 -3.83 1.27
C ARG A 58 19.98 -2.40 1.20
N ILE A 59 21.29 -2.25 1.18
CA ILE A 59 21.96 -0.95 1.04
C ILE A 59 21.50 -0.27 -0.26
N THR A 60 21.51 -1.00 -1.38
CA THR A 60 21.07 -0.48 -2.67
C THR A 60 19.61 -0.04 -2.62
N TYR A 61 18.71 -0.85 -2.02
CA TYR A 61 17.31 -0.49 -1.91
C TYR A 61 17.09 0.79 -1.07
N LEU A 62 17.75 0.89 0.09
CA LEU A 62 17.64 2.05 0.98
C LEU A 62 18.20 3.32 0.32
N GLU A 63 19.33 3.22 -0.38
CA GLU A 63 19.90 4.37 -1.09
C GLU A 63 18.98 4.85 -2.23
N LEU A 64 18.38 3.94 -2.99
CA LEU A 64 17.40 4.27 -4.01
C LEU A 64 16.13 4.90 -3.41
N LEU A 65 15.70 4.41 -2.24
CA LEU A 65 14.56 4.97 -1.51
C LEU A 65 14.87 6.38 -1.02
N ARG A 66 16.04 6.60 -0.41
CA ARG A 66 16.49 7.91 0.07
C ARG A 66 16.50 8.94 -1.07
N GLN A 67 17.22 8.64 -2.16
CA GLN A 67 17.29 9.53 -3.33
C GLN A 67 15.92 9.86 -3.91
N SER A 68 15.04 8.86 -4.02
CA SER A 68 13.72 9.06 -4.58
C SER A 68 12.80 9.84 -3.61
N SER A 69 12.93 9.64 -2.31
CA SER A 69 12.16 10.35 -1.29
C SER A 69 12.48 11.84 -1.27
N GLU A 70 13.78 12.19 -1.32
CA GLU A 70 14.24 13.58 -1.45
C GLU A 70 13.75 14.22 -2.76
N LEU A 71 13.89 13.50 -3.90
CA LEU A 71 13.51 14.03 -5.21
C LEU A 71 12.02 14.33 -5.36
N TYR A 72 11.16 13.55 -4.71
CA TYR A 72 9.71 13.63 -4.88
C TYR A 72 8.96 14.12 -3.65
N ASP A 73 9.66 14.68 -2.68
CA ASP A 73 9.07 15.28 -1.48
C ASP A 73 8.19 14.30 -0.69
N LEU A 74 8.83 13.19 -0.27
CA LEU A 74 8.25 12.15 0.55
C LEU A 74 9.03 12.01 1.86
N SER A 75 8.41 12.28 3.00
CA SER A 75 9.02 11.99 4.30
C SER A 75 8.89 10.52 4.66
N LEU A 76 9.96 9.91 5.14
CA LEU A 76 9.99 8.56 5.68
C LEU A 76 9.99 8.64 7.21
N LEU A 77 8.99 8.05 7.85
CA LEU A 77 8.89 7.99 9.32
C LEU A 77 9.39 6.65 9.89
N GLY A 78 9.39 5.62 9.07
CA GLY A 78 9.92 4.31 9.46
C GLY A 78 9.85 3.30 8.33
N TYR A 79 10.65 2.26 8.46
CA TYR A 79 10.73 1.18 7.48
C TYR A 79 11.13 -0.15 8.09
N CYS A 80 10.88 -1.21 7.34
CA CYS A 80 11.45 -2.53 7.61
C CYS A 80 11.63 -3.29 6.30
N LEU A 81 12.86 -3.70 6.01
CA LEU A 81 13.19 -4.54 4.85
C LEU A 81 13.25 -6.01 5.29
N MET A 82 12.30 -6.79 4.80
CA MET A 82 12.29 -8.24 4.93
C MET A 82 12.88 -8.89 3.67
N SER A 83 13.17 -10.18 3.70
CA SER A 83 13.78 -10.87 2.55
C SER A 83 12.93 -10.85 1.28
N ASN A 84 11.62 -10.79 1.39
CA ASN A 84 10.68 -10.87 0.25
C ASN A 84 9.64 -9.77 0.19
N HIS A 85 9.69 -8.78 1.07
CA HIS A 85 8.79 -7.63 1.08
C HIS A 85 9.36 -6.48 1.91
N VAL A 86 8.80 -5.29 1.69
CA VAL A 86 9.14 -4.08 2.41
C VAL A 86 7.90 -3.46 3.04
N HIS A 87 8.09 -2.84 4.20
CA HIS A 87 7.09 -2.00 4.87
C HIS A 87 7.67 -0.62 5.08
N LEU A 88 6.85 0.42 4.83
CA LEU A 88 7.22 1.81 5.03
C LEU A 88 6.09 2.55 5.73
N ILE A 89 6.42 3.51 6.57
CA ILE A 89 5.53 4.58 7.03
C ILE A 89 6.03 5.88 6.42
N VAL A 90 5.19 6.51 5.59
CA VAL A 90 5.57 7.68 4.79
C VAL A 90 4.52 8.78 4.85
N VAL A 91 4.97 10.04 4.69
CA VAL A 91 4.10 11.21 4.51
C VAL A 91 4.40 11.83 3.15
N PRO A 92 3.46 11.80 2.21
CA PRO A 92 3.62 12.49 0.92
C PRO A 92 3.29 13.97 1.07
N HIS A 93 4.16 14.89 0.61
CA HIS A 93 3.92 16.34 0.63
C HIS A 93 3.32 16.86 -0.68
N THR A 94 3.21 16.00 -1.68
CA THR A 94 2.46 16.26 -2.92
C THR A 94 1.61 15.05 -3.31
N ALA A 95 0.58 15.26 -4.11
CA ALA A 95 -0.30 14.16 -4.56
C ALA A 95 0.43 13.08 -5.36
N GLY A 96 1.56 13.43 -6.00
CA GLY A 96 2.40 12.54 -6.80
C GLY A 96 3.52 11.86 -6.01
N ALA A 97 3.92 12.41 -4.86
CA ALA A 97 5.13 12.05 -4.11
C ALA A 97 5.27 10.53 -3.92
N MET A 98 4.30 9.91 -3.28
CA MET A 98 4.36 8.47 -2.96
C MET A 98 4.42 7.59 -4.23
N SER A 99 3.68 7.94 -5.27
CA SER A 99 3.65 7.14 -6.50
C SER A 99 4.93 7.28 -7.31
N GLN A 100 5.52 8.47 -7.36
CA GLN A 100 6.77 8.74 -8.08
C GLN A 100 7.97 8.14 -7.35
N THR A 101 8.08 8.36 -6.04
CA THR A 101 9.12 7.75 -5.20
C THR A 101 9.16 6.24 -5.37
N LEU A 102 8.02 5.58 -5.18
CA LEU A 102 7.97 4.11 -5.24
C LEU A 102 8.12 3.56 -6.67
N LYS A 103 7.67 4.29 -7.70
CA LYS A 103 7.94 3.94 -9.09
C LYS A 103 9.44 3.97 -9.39
N HIS A 104 10.14 5.02 -8.97
CA HIS A 104 11.58 5.17 -9.18
C HIS A 104 12.38 4.14 -8.39
N THR A 105 12.14 4.05 -7.08
CA THR A 105 12.82 3.08 -6.20
C THR A 105 12.64 1.66 -6.70
N HIS A 106 11.38 1.24 -6.90
CA HIS A 106 11.08 -0.15 -7.27
C HIS A 106 11.51 -0.48 -8.70
N GLY A 107 11.42 0.49 -9.63
CA GLY A 107 11.85 0.28 -11.02
C GLY A 107 13.36 0.12 -11.12
N ARG A 108 14.14 1.02 -10.52
CA ARG A 108 15.61 0.94 -10.51
C ARG A 108 16.10 -0.28 -9.74
N TYR A 109 15.47 -0.58 -8.59
CA TYR A 109 15.81 -1.78 -7.83
C TYR A 109 15.51 -3.07 -8.62
N ALA A 110 14.40 -3.13 -9.33
CA ALA A 110 14.08 -4.28 -10.17
C ALA A 110 15.12 -4.49 -11.28
N SER A 111 15.61 -3.40 -11.90
CA SER A 111 16.69 -3.47 -12.88
C SER A 111 18.00 -3.97 -12.26
N TYR A 112 18.37 -3.43 -11.09
CA TYR A 112 19.54 -3.86 -10.33
C TYR A 112 19.45 -5.36 -9.93
N TRP A 113 18.31 -5.78 -9.39
CA TRP A 113 18.07 -7.17 -8.98
C TRP A 113 18.18 -8.12 -10.18
N ASN A 114 17.47 -7.82 -11.27
CA ASN A 114 17.48 -8.67 -12.48
C ASN A 114 18.86 -8.79 -13.12
N ALA A 115 19.68 -7.74 -13.07
CA ALA A 115 21.06 -7.79 -13.60
C ALA A 115 21.96 -8.79 -12.83
N ARG A 116 21.57 -9.16 -11.59
CA ARG A 116 22.31 -10.09 -10.73
C ARG A 116 21.73 -11.51 -10.74
N GLN A 117 20.61 -11.72 -11.44
CA GLN A 117 19.95 -13.02 -11.50
C GLN A 117 20.23 -13.73 -12.83
N PRO A 118 20.24 -15.07 -12.86
CA PRO A 118 20.38 -15.82 -14.10
C PRO A 118 19.21 -15.64 -15.08
N SER A 119 18.04 -15.21 -14.57
CA SER A 119 16.85 -14.96 -15.37
C SER A 119 16.20 -13.63 -14.99
N ALA A 120 15.75 -12.87 -15.99
CA ALA A 120 15.01 -11.64 -15.79
C ALA A 120 13.49 -11.92 -15.66
N GLY A 121 12.79 -11.10 -14.87
CA GLY A 121 11.35 -11.25 -14.69
C GLY A 121 10.73 -10.13 -13.86
N HIS A 122 9.44 -10.28 -13.57
CA HIS A 122 8.76 -9.38 -12.66
C HIS A 122 9.27 -9.59 -11.22
N VAL A 123 10.00 -8.61 -10.69
CA VAL A 123 10.49 -8.63 -9.31
C VAL A 123 9.33 -8.42 -8.34
N TRP A 124 8.42 -7.51 -8.65
CA TRP A 124 7.33 -7.12 -7.77
C TRP A 124 6.01 -7.79 -8.13
N GLN A 125 5.21 -8.18 -7.13
CA GLN A 125 3.91 -8.86 -7.31
C GLN A 125 2.87 -7.98 -8.04
N GLY A 126 3.12 -6.71 -8.21
CA GLY A 126 2.24 -5.74 -8.85
C GLY A 126 2.42 -4.35 -8.27
N ARG A 127 1.35 -3.57 -8.18
CA ARG A 127 1.40 -2.26 -7.53
C ARG A 127 1.52 -2.40 -6.02
N PHE A 128 2.25 -1.49 -5.36
CA PHE A 128 2.30 -1.43 -3.90
C PHE A 128 0.89 -1.24 -3.29
N TYR A 129 0.72 -1.67 -2.06
CA TYR A 129 -0.46 -1.44 -1.24
C TYR A 129 -0.19 -0.28 -0.28
N SER A 130 -1.22 0.50 0.03
CA SER A 130 -1.10 1.57 1.02
C SER A 130 -2.44 1.88 1.66
N CYS A 131 -2.40 2.39 2.90
CA CYS A 131 -3.56 2.98 3.56
C CYS A 131 -3.16 4.24 4.33
N PRO A 132 -3.95 5.33 4.26
CA PRO A 132 -3.81 6.47 5.16
C PRO A 132 -4.07 6.06 6.61
N LEU A 133 -3.33 6.66 7.53
CA LEU A 133 -3.40 6.45 8.97
C LEU A 133 -3.75 7.76 9.66
N ASP A 134 -4.66 7.76 10.63
CA ASP A 134 -4.81 8.88 11.55
C ASP A 134 -3.67 8.90 12.59
N ASP A 135 -3.59 9.95 13.40
CA ASP A 135 -2.52 10.13 14.38
C ASP A 135 -2.44 9.00 15.41
N SER A 136 -3.57 8.41 15.80
CA SER A 136 -3.59 7.31 16.76
C SER A 136 -3.07 6.01 16.15
N HIS A 137 -3.38 5.75 14.89
CA HIS A 137 -2.98 4.55 14.16
C HIS A 137 -1.60 4.68 13.50
N LEU A 138 -1.06 5.90 13.37
CA LEU A 138 0.32 6.12 12.90
C LEU A 138 1.32 5.36 13.77
N TRP A 139 1.24 5.53 15.08
CA TRP A 139 2.20 4.93 16.01
C TRP A 139 2.04 3.41 16.10
N ALA A 140 0.79 2.93 16.08
CA ALA A 140 0.51 1.49 15.95
C ALA A 140 1.03 0.92 14.63
N GLY A 141 0.91 1.67 13.53
CA GLY A 141 1.47 1.32 12.22
C GLY A 141 2.99 1.28 12.22
N LEU A 142 3.65 2.25 12.86
CA LEU A 142 5.11 2.27 12.99
C LEU A 142 5.60 1.08 13.84
N ARG A 143 4.97 0.83 14.99
CA ARG A 143 5.23 -0.37 15.82
C ARG A 143 5.07 -1.66 14.99
N TYR A 144 3.98 -1.77 14.22
CA TYR A 144 3.75 -2.91 13.34
C TYR A 144 4.90 -3.10 12.34
N VAL A 145 5.39 -2.03 11.74
CA VAL A 145 6.50 -2.09 10.78
C VAL A 145 7.77 -2.57 11.47
N GLU A 146 8.12 -2.01 12.60
CA GLU A 146 9.36 -2.32 13.32
C GLU A 146 9.36 -3.70 14.00
N LEU A 147 8.20 -4.20 14.40
CA LEU A 147 8.06 -5.55 14.96
C LEU A 147 7.97 -6.66 13.89
N ASN A 148 8.05 -6.35 12.60
CA ASN A 148 7.99 -7.37 11.55
C ASN A 148 9.03 -8.49 11.72
N PRO A 149 10.34 -8.22 11.97
CA PRO A 149 11.34 -9.27 12.12
C PRO A 149 11.16 -10.06 13.42
N VAL A 150 10.69 -9.45 14.51
CA VAL A 150 10.34 -10.15 15.75
C VAL A 150 9.16 -11.10 15.51
N ARG A 151 8.11 -10.63 14.86
CA ARG A 151 6.93 -11.41 14.49
C ARG A 151 7.24 -12.56 13.53
N ALA A 152 8.32 -12.41 12.75
CA ALA A 152 8.83 -13.48 11.88
C ALA A 152 9.81 -14.43 12.58
N GLY A 153 10.11 -14.22 13.87
CA GLY A 153 11.06 -15.04 14.63
C GLY A 153 12.53 -14.89 14.18
N MET A 154 12.88 -13.77 13.54
CA MET A 154 14.23 -13.52 13.03
C MET A 154 15.15 -12.91 14.07
N VAL A 155 14.61 -12.11 14.99
CA VAL A 155 15.30 -11.45 16.10
C VAL A 155 14.39 -11.45 17.34
N SER A 156 14.98 -11.25 18.52
CA SER A 156 14.27 -11.21 19.79
C SER A 156 13.70 -9.80 20.09
N ALA A 157 14.38 -8.76 19.65
CA ALA A 157 13.95 -7.37 19.81
C ALA A 157 14.08 -6.60 18.48
N ALA A 158 13.18 -5.62 18.27
CA ALA A 158 13.07 -4.91 16.99
C ALA A 158 14.37 -4.20 16.57
N GLN A 159 15.09 -3.60 17.53
CA GLN A 159 16.36 -2.89 17.30
C GLN A 159 17.52 -3.81 16.90
N GLU A 160 17.40 -5.12 17.08
CA GLU A 160 18.40 -6.09 16.64
C GLU A 160 18.36 -6.34 15.13
N TRP A 161 17.28 -5.92 14.45
CA TRP A 161 17.18 -6.04 13.01
C TRP A 161 17.76 -4.80 12.33
N PRO A 162 18.96 -4.89 11.73
CA PRO A 162 19.69 -3.72 11.23
C PRO A 162 19.03 -3.07 10.01
N TRP A 163 18.02 -3.71 9.41
CA TRP A 163 17.35 -3.28 8.18
C TRP A 163 15.96 -2.72 8.46
N SER A 164 15.81 -2.05 9.59
CA SER A 164 14.61 -1.31 9.98
C SER A 164 14.96 -0.01 10.71
N SER A 165 14.00 0.90 10.79
CA SER A 165 14.09 2.14 11.56
C SER A 165 14.16 1.92 13.08
N ALA A 166 13.90 0.71 13.57
CA ALA A 166 13.81 0.44 15.01
C ALA A 166 15.08 0.80 15.79
N ALA A 167 16.27 0.59 15.22
CA ALA A 167 17.52 0.93 15.88
C ALA A 167 17.64 2.44 16.14
N ALA A 168 17.25 3.28 15.16
CA ALA A 168 17.28 4.74 15.29
C ALA A 168 16.26 5.26 16.32
N HIS A 169 15.07 4.64 16.40
CA HIS A 169 14.05 5.00 17.39
C HIS A 169 14.36 4.45 18.79
N CYS A 170 15.17 3.41 18.89
CA CYS A 170 15.50 2.76 20.15
C CYS A 170 16.86 3.17 20.75
N SER A 171 17.68 3.93 20.02
CA SER A 171 19.02 4.31 20.50
C SER A 171 19.38 5.73 20.07
N PRO A 172 19.74 6.60 21.00
CA PRO A 172 20.15 7.97 20.66
C PRO A 172 21.50 8.04 19.92
N GLU A 173 22.29 6.96 20.00
CA GLU A 173 23.59 6.86 19.33
C GLU A 173 23.45 6.44 17.85
N VAL A 174 22.29 5.92 17.45
CA VAL A 174 22.02 5.48 16.08
C VAL A 174 21.28 6.58 15.33
N SER A 175 21.94 7.20 14.37
CA SER A 175 21.33 8.19 13.49
C SER A 175 20.98 7.55 12.14
N ASP A 176 19.75 7.75 11.69
CA ASP A 176 19.32 7.43 10.34
C ASP A 176 18.81 8.72 9.67
N THR A 177 19.68 9.30 8.83
CA THR A 177 19.41 10.59 8.16
C THR A 177 18.28 10.53 7.14
N MET A 178 17.78 9.35 6.82
CA MET A 178 16.63 9.16 5.92
C MET A 178 15.30 9.37 6.65
N LEU A 179 15.29 9.30 7.99
CA LEU A 179 14.08 9.41 8.78
C LEU A 179 13.73 10.85 9.13
N ALA A 180 12.46 11.21 8.98
CA ALA A 180 11.91 12.47 9.49
C ALA A 180 11.51 12.30 10.98
N MET A 181 12.47 12.55 11.87
CA MET A 181 12.36 12.28 13.30
C MET A 181 11.53 13.29 14.08
N GLU A 182 11.33 14.50 13.58
CA GLU A 182 10.71 15.63 14.33
C GLU A 182 9.36 15.26 14.97
N GLY A 183 8.49 14.58 14.24
CA GLY A 183 7.18 14.14 14.75
C GLY A 183 7.29 13.07 15.82
N TRP A 184 8.25 12.16 15.65
CA TRP A 184 8.53 11.12 16.62
C TRP A 184 9.10 11.70 17.92
N GLU A 185 10.10 12.58 17.85
CA GLU A 185 10.76 13.23 19.00
C GLU A 185 9.79 14.09 19.83
N LYS A 186 8.79 14.69 19.19
CA LYS A 186 7.72 15.43 19.90
C LYS A 186 6.80 14.50 20.71
N ARG A 187 6.66 13.25 20.31
CA ARG A 187 5.68 12.32 20.89
C ARG A 187 6.30 11.28 21.80
N TRP A 188 7.53 10.85 21.52
CA TRP A 188 8.18 9.73 22.17
C TRP A 188 9.54 10.09 22.74
N THR A 189 9.89 9.41 23.82
CA THR A 189 11.27 9.25 24.26
C THR A 189 11.76 7.88 23.84
N VAL A 190 13.08 7.68 23.74
CA VAL A 190 13.69 6.37 23.43
C VAL A 190 13.18 5.28 24.40
N ALA A 191 13.15 5.58 25.71
CA ALA A 191 12.66 4.63 26.70
C ALA A 191 11.17 4.30 26.49
N GLY A 192 10.33 5.30 26.30
CA GLY A 192 8.89 5.11 26.07
C GLY A 192 8.61 4.33 24.78
N TRP A 193 9.40 4.56 23.72
CA TRP A 193 9.26 3.78 22.47
C TRP A 193 9.67 2.32 22.66
N ARG A 194 10.77 2.06 23.38
CA ARG A 194 11.18 0.68 23.71
C ARG A 194 10.08 -0.06 24.50
N GLU A 195 9.49 0.60 25.50
CA GLU A 195 8.37 0.03 26.26
C GLU A 195 7.16 -0.24 25.37
N TYR A 196 6.85 0.68 24.46
CA TYR A 196 5.75 0.53 23.52
C TYR A 196 5.96 -0.63 22.52
N LEU A 197 7.20 -0.84 22.06
CA LEU A 197 7.56 -2.02 21.26
C LEU A 197 7.46 -3.30 22.08
N ALA A 198 7.99 -3.30 23.34
CA ALA A 198 7.98 -4.46 24.22
C ALA A 198 6.55 -4.89 24.64
N ALA A 199 5.62 -3.95 24.71
CA ALA A 199 4.20 -4.27 24.96
C ALA A 199 3.56 -5.10 23.84
N GLY A 200 4.21 -5.18 22.67
CA GLY A 200 3.73 -5.97 21.54
C GLY A 200 2.48 -5.35 20.89
N GLU A 201 1.79 -6.15 20.11
CA GLU A 201 0.63 -5.74 19.30
C GLU A 201 -0.59 -6.58 19.60
N SER A 202 -1.77 -5.98 19.60
CA SER A 202 -2.99 -6.76 19.68
C SER A 202 -3.31 -7.42 18.33
N PRO A 203 -3.85 -8.65 18.30
CA PRO A 203 -4.25 -9.32 17.05
C PRO A 203 -5.28 -8.51 16.26
N SER A 204 -6.12 -7.72 16.93
CA SER A 204 -7.12 -6.85 16.30
C SER A 204 -6.48 -5.68 15.54
N GLU A 205 -5.49 -5.00 16.12
CA GLU A 205 -4.74 -3.91 15.47
C GLU A 205 -4.00 -4.42 14.23
N VAL A 206 -3.26 -5.52 14.37
CA VAL A 206 -2.56 -6.16 13.25
C VAL A 206 -3.53 -6.52 12.12
N SER A 207 -4.67 -7.12 12.45
CA SER A 207 -5.69 -7.52 11.47
C SER A 207 -6.32 -6.30 10.79
N ALA A 208 -6.60 -5.22 11.54
CA ALA A 208 -7.14 -3.98 11.00
C ALA A 208 -6.17 -3.31 10.02
N LEU A 209 -4.89 -3.14 10.40
CA LEU A 209 -3.88 -2.55 9.55
C LEU A 209 -3.67 -3.35 8.26
N ARG A 210 -3.53 -4.68 8.35
CA ARG A 210 -3.40 -5.55 7.18
C ARG A 210 -4.58 -5.44 6.24
N ARG A 211 -5.79 -5.47 6.76
CA ARG A 211 -7.03 -5.35 5.97
C ARG A 211 -7.11 -3.98 5.28
N CYS A 212 -6.87 -2.89 6.00
CA CYS A 212 -6.93 -1.54 5.44
C CYS A 212 -5.86 -1.33 4.38
N THR A 213 -4.62 -1.76 4.62
CA THR A 213 -3.53 -1.68 3.64
C THR A 213 -3.84 -2.47 2.38
N HIS A 214 -4.34 -3.71 2.52
CA HIS A 214 -4.68 -4.55 1.36
C HIS A 214 -5.83 -3.99 0.54
N THR A 215 -6.83 -3.38 1.18
CA THR A 215 -7.98 -2.79 0.50
C THR A 215 -7.74 -1.36 0.01
N GLY A 216 -6.70 -0.68 0.52
CA GLY A 216 -6.41 0.74 0.24
C GLY A 216 -7.36 1.70 0.96
N ARG A 217 -8.02 1.25 2.02
CA ARG A 217 -8.93 2.07 2.84
C ARG A 217 -8.18 2.73 3.98
N PRO A 218 -8.62 3.93 4.43
CA PRO A 218 -8.05 4.57 5.62
C PRO A 218 -8.21 3.69 6.86
N LEU A 219 -7.25 3.77 7.76
CA LEU A 219 -7.31 3.23 9.11
C LEU A 219 -7.30 4.40 10.09
N GLY A 220 -8.42 4.62 10.75
CA GLY A 220 -8.61 5.76 11.65
C GLY A 220 -10.02 5.83 12.20
N THR A 221 -10.30 6.90 12.95
CA THR A 221 -11.62 7.18 13.51
C THR A 221 -12.66 7.42 12.40
N SER A 222 -13.94 7.37 12.76
CA SER A 222 -15.04 7.68 11.83
C SER A 222 -14.94 9.10 11.28
N GLU A 223 -14.52 10.04 12.13
CA GLU A 223 -14.33 11.46 11.79
C GLU A 223 -13.20 11.62 10.76
N PHE A 224 -12.08 10.96 10.98
CA PHE A 224 -10.96 10.94 10.03
C PHE A 224 -11.39 10.37 8.67
N VAL A 225 -12.08 9.24 8.66
CA VAL A 225 -12.58 8.64 7.41
C VAL A 225 -13.56 9.58 6.71
N ALA A 226 -14.49 10.21 7.44
CA ALA A 226 -15.46 11.16 6.89
C ALA A 226 -14.77 12.40 6.29
N ALA A 227 -13.76 12.96 6.97
CA ALA A 227 -12.97 14.06 6.46
C ALA A 227 -12.24 13.70 5.16
N LEU A 228 -11.67 12.50 5.08
CA LEU A 228 -11.04 12.02 3.85
C LEU A 228 -12.04 11.77 2.72
N GLU A 229 -13.25 11.31 3.01
CA GLU A 229 -14.32 11.16 2.02
C GLU A 229 -14.71 12.52 1.40
N GLN A 230 -14.82 13.55 2.23
CA GLN A 230 -15.09 14.91 1.77
C GLN A 230 -13.96 15.47 0.91
N THR A 231 -12.70 15.34 1.36
CA THR A 231 -11.53 15.85 0.64
C THR A 231 -11.30 15.13 -0.69
N THR A 232 -11.49 13.80 -0.71
CA THR A 232 -11.21 12.99 -1.89
C THR A 232 -12.42 12.82 -2.81
N LEU A 233 -13.60 13.25 -2.40
CA LEU A 233 -14.89 13.01 -3.06
C LEU A 233 -15.13 11.51 -3.36
N ARG A 234 -14.70 10.63 -2.46
CA ARG A 234 -14.76 9.18 -2.64
C ARG A 234 -15.33 8.51 -1.40
N TYR A 235 -16.15 7.49 -1.60
CA TYR A 235 -16.63 6.65 -0.51
C TYR A 235 -15.53 5.69 -0.04
N LEU A 236 -15.02 5.86 1.17
CA LEU A 236 -13.89 5.14 1.74
C LEU A 236 -14.28 4.16 2.85
N ALA A 237 -15.42 4.37 3.50
CA ALA A 237 -15.92 3.47 4.54
C ALA A 237 -16.14 2.04 4.00
N PRO A 238 -16.00 0.99 4.83
CA PRO A 238 -16.28 -0.38 4.43
C PRO A 238 -17.75 -0.53 4.00
N ARG A 239 -18.00 -0.99 2.79
CA ARG A 239 -19.36 -1.36 2.38
C ARG A 239 -19.70 -2.72 2.95
N LYS A 240 -20.93 -2.90 3.48
CA LYS A 240 -21.45 -4.23 3.80
C LYS A 240 -21.40 -5.08 2.52
N GLY A 241 -20.60 -6.15 2.56
CA GLY A 241 -20.52 -7.11 1.48
C GLY A 241 -21.87 -7.85 1.36
N GLY A 242 -22.34 -8.05 0.15
CA GLY A 242 -23.53 -8.84 -0.15
C GLY A 242 -23.83 -8.81 -1.65
N ARG A 243 -24.40 -9.87 -2.17
CA ARG A 243 -24.95 -9.88 -3.53
C ARG A 243 -26.07 -8.82 -3.57
N PRO A 244 -26.10 -7.89 -4.54
CA PRO A 244 -27.23 -6.99 -4.70
C PRO A 244 -28.52 -7.80 -4.73
N LYS A 245 -29.53 -7.40 -3.94
CA LYS A 245 -30.85 -8.01 -4.06
C LYS A 245 -31.29 -7.85 -5.52
N LYS A 246 -31.68 -8.95 -6.17
CA LYS A 246 -32.33 -8.86 -7.47
C LYS A 246 -33.50 -7.92 -7.31
N PRO A 247 -33.70 -6.95 -8.26
CA PRO A 247 -34.96 -6.20 -8.27
C PRO A 247 -36.10 -7.23 -8.23
N ALA A 248 -37.12 -6.98 -7.40
CA ALA A 248 -38.34 -7.80 -7.41
C ALA A 248 -38.85 -7.82 -8.84
N ALA A 249 -39.01 -9.00 -9.41
CA ALA A 249 -39.63 -9.13 -10.73
C ALA A 249 -41.03 -8.54 -10.64
N ASN A 250 -41.26 -7.44 -11.37
CA ASN A 250 -42.62 -6.90 -11.52
C ASN A 250 -43.44 -7.97 -12.22
N SER A 251 -44.28 -8.67 -11.44
CA SER A 251 -45.27 -9.61 -11.96
C SER A 251 -46.45 -8.82 -12.54
N ARG A 252 -46.24 -8.13 -13.63
CA ARG A 252 -47.27 -7.73 -14.55
C ARG A 252 -47.05 -8.51 -15.84
N GLN A 253 -47.59 -9.73 -15.88
CA GLN A 253 -47.93 -10.40 -17.12
C GLN A 253 -49.21 -9.72 -17.63
N ASP A 254 -49.08 -8.72 -18.49
CA ASP A 254 -50.15 -8.32 -19.37
C ASP A 254 -50.33 -9.45 -20.38
N ARG A 255 -51.30 -10.31 -20.10
CA ARG A 255 -51.85 -11.25 -21.10
C ARG A 255 -52.57 -10.41 -22.15
N LEU A 256 -51.96 -10.32 -23.33
CA LEU A 256 -52.69 -9.86 -24.51
C LEU A 256 -53.83 -10.85 -24.82
N PRO A 257 -55.07 -10.38 -25.06
CA PRO A 257 -56.17 -11.26 -25.46
C PRO A 257 -55.96 -11.74 -26.91
N PHE A 258 -55.97 -13.04 -27.11
CA PHE A 258 -56.15 -13.64 -28.44
C PHE A 258 -57.50 -13.22 -28.99
N VAL A 259 -57.50 -12.47 -30.10
CA VAL A 259 -58.71 -12.27 -30.92
C VAL A 259 -58.71 -13.35 -31.97
N ALA A 260 -59.85 -14.10 -31.99
CA ALA A 260 -60.16 -15.15 -32.96
C ALA A 260 -60.48 -14.56 -34.33
#